data_5d51315cd94e8f908256fd47cc7c4db2
#
_entry.id   5d51315cd94e8f908256fd47cc7c4db2
#
_cell.length_a   1.000
_cell.length_b   1.000
_cell.length_c   1.000
_cell.angle_alpha   90.00
_cell.angle_beta   90.00
_cell.angle_gamma   90.00
#
_symmetry.space_group_name_H-M   'P 1'
#
loop_
_entity.id
_entity.type
_entity.pdbx_description
1 polymer ?
#
loop_
_entity_poly.entity_id
_entity_poly.type
_entity_poly.pdbx_seq_one_letter_code
_entity_poly.pdbx_strand_id
1 'polypeptide(L)'
;LYDSAKQLDGVFHLTTLMCAKHRSQMLETIRGRLKNGEPCLVIATSLIEAGVDVDFPLVMRAEAGLDSVAQAAGRCNREGKRLPEESFVWIFQPEAQWKAPAELGLLSSVMRSVVRQHAGNLLSAEAITDYFSEVYQLKGVELDQRRILAMHHNAGSSLNFPFQTIAAKFRMIETHMQPLIIPFDDDAERLIESLRHADQIGGLLRKLQPYTVQIPESALDALLKAGRIEAINEHTFGKQFYSLIGLDLYDEVAGFSWEDMAFLKGESLVL
;
A
#
# COMPACT_ATOMS: atom_id res chain seq x y z
N LEU A 1 -14.02 -3.99 9.04
CA LEU A 1 -13.80 -2.99 10.10
C LEU A 1 -14.42 -1.64 9.73
N TYR A 2 -14.12 -1.12 8.52
CA TYR A 2 -14.76 0.14 8.08
C TYR A 2 -16.28 0.05 8.08
N ASP A 3 -16.86 -0.99 7.51
CA ASP A 3 -18.33 -1.17 7.48
C ASP A 3 -18.98 -1.22 8.85
N SER A 4 -18.24 -1.71 9.85
CA SER A 4 -18.73 -1.73 11.24
C SER A 4 -18.65 -0.36 11.92
N ALA A 5 -17.83 0.56 11.41
CA ALA A 5 -17.59 1.87 12.00
C ALA A 5 -18.18 3.04 11.20
N LYS A 6 -18.59 2.85 9.94
CA LYS A 6 -19.03 3.91 9.01
C LYS A 6 -20.21 4.76 9.49
N GLN A 7 -20.93 4.30 10.51
CA GLN A 7 -22.05 5.05 11.15
C GLN A 7 -21.57 6.13 12.14
N LEU A 8 -20.29 6.07 12.55
CA LEU A 8 -19.73 7.03 13.49
C LEU A 8 -19.31 8.31 12.77
N ASP A 9 -19.43 9.45 13.43
CA ASP A 9 -18.94 10.72 12.87
C ASP A 9 -17.41 10.74 12.79
N GLY A 10 -16.90 11.29 11.71
CA GLY A 10 -15.45 11.47 11.51
C GLY A 10 -14.70 10.19 11.18
N VAL A 11 -15.36 9.16 10.64
CA VAL A 11 -14.70 7.93 10.16
C VAL A 11 -14.19 8.11 8.75
N PHE A 12 -12.93 7.78 8.54
CA PHE A 12 -12.25 7.81 7.25
C PHE A 12 -11.65 6.45 6.92
N HIS A 13 -11.67 6.09 5.64
CA HIS A 13 -10.97 4.93 5.12
C HIS A 13 -9.82 5.38 4.23
N LEU A 14 -8.63 4.80 4.40
CA LEU A 14 -7.47 5.04 3.55
C LEU A 14 -6.89 3.73 3.04
N THR A 15 -6.87 3.56 1.72
CA THR A 15 -6.42 2.33 1.07
C THR A 15 -5.56 2.63 -0.15
N THR A 16 -4.71 1.68 -0.53
CA THR A 16 -3.91 1.72 -1.77
C THR A 16 -4.77 1.63 -3.03
N LEU A 17 -6.04 1.26 -2.89
CA LEU A 17 -7.02 1.21 -3.99
C LEU A 17 -7.62 2.58 -4.33
N MET A 18 -7.34 3.61 -3.54
CA MET A 18 -7.59 5.00 -3.91
C MET A 18 -6.44 5.52 -4.77
N CYS A 19 -6.73 6.30 -5.80
CA CYS A 19 -5.68 7.01 -6.54
C CYS A 19 -5.02 8.09 -5.63
N ALA A 20 -3.80 8.52 -5.95
CA ALA A 20 -3.05 9.42 -5.09
C ALA A 20 -3.73 10.79 -4.90
N LYS A 21 -4.45 11.27 -5.92
CA LYS A 21 -5.25 12.51 -5.84
C LYS A 21 -6.34 12.39 -4.78
N HIS A 22 -7.11 11.31 -4.80
CA HIS A 22 -8.16 11.03 -3.82
C HIS A 22 -7.57 10.93 -2.40
N ARG A 23 -6.49 10.16 -2.22
CA ARG A 23 -5.82 10.06 -0.92
C ARG A 23 -5.34 11.41 -0.39
N SER A 24 -4.83 12.28 -1.27
CA SER A 24 -4.39 13.62 -0.86
C SER A 24 -5.53 14.48 -0.32
N GLN A 25 -6.68 14.46 -0.98
CA GLN A 25 -7.88 15.17 -0.53
C GLN A 25 -8.39 14.63 0.82
N MET A 26 -8.42 13.31 0.96
CA MET A 26 -8.81 12.67 2.21
C MET A 26 -7.87 13.02 3.37
N LEU A 27 -6.55 12.99 3.12
CA LEU A 27 -5.54 13.36 4.12
C LEU A 27 -5.61 14.83 4.51
N GLU A 28 -5.96 15.71 3.59
CA GLU A 28 -6.18 17.12 3.89
C GLU A 28 -7.35 17.32 4.86
N THR A 29 -8.45 16.62 4.62
CA THR A 29 -9.63 16.61 5.50
C THR A 29 -9.28 16.04 6.88
N ILE A 30 -8.57 14.92 6.95
CA ILE A 30 -8.13 14.29 8.20
C ILE A 30 -7.25 15.25 9.01
N ARG A 31 -6.28 15.90 8.37
CA ARG A 31 -5.41 16.90 9.04
C ARG A 31 -6.19 18.09 9.57
N GLY A 32 -7.17 18.57 8.81
CA GLY A 32 -8.06 19.64 9.24
C GLY A 32 -8.83 19.28 10.52
N ARG A 33 -9.46 18.11 10.55
CA ARG A 33 -10.21 17.63 11.72
C ARG A 33 -9.30 17.42 12.94
N LEU A 34 -8.15 16.78 12.75
CA LEU A 34 -7.17 16.57 13.84
C LEU A 34 -6.68 17.90 14.42
N LYS A 35 -6.42 18.90 13.57
CA LYS A 35 -6.00 20.25 13.99
C LYS A 35 -7.08 20.97 14.79
N ASN A 36 -8.35 20.77 14.42
CA ASN A 36 -9.50 21.41 15.07
C ASN A 36 -9.96 20.66 16.33
N GLY A 37 -9.39 19.49 16.62
CA GLY A 37 -9.83 18.63 17.73
C GLY A 37 -11.20 17.98 17.49
N GLU A 38 -11.60 17.82 16.22
CA GLU A 38 -12.84 17.18 15.83
C GLU A 38 -12.70 15.64 15.88
N PRO A 39 -13.81 14.89 16.06
CA PRO A 39 -13.78 13.43 15.97
C PRO A 39 -13.14 12.96 14.68
N CYS A 40 -12.12 12.10 14.77
CA CYS A 40 -11.40 11.59 13.60
C CYS A 40 -10.90 10.17 13.85
N LEU A 41 -11.58 9.20 13.24
CA LEU A 41 -11.22 7.78 13.26
C LEU A 41 -10.76 7.36 11.86
N VAL A 42 -9.50 7.01 11.71
CA VAL A 42 -8.94 6.59 10.42
C VAL A 42 -8.70 5.09 10.42
N ILE A 43 -9.34 4.39 9.50
CA ILE A 43 -9.11 2.99 9.22
C ILE A 43 -8.27 2.92 7.95
N ALA A 44 -7.03 2.45 8.09
CA ALA A 44 -6.06 2.46 7.00
C ALA A 44 -5.34 1.12 6.85
N THR A 45 -4.87 0.85 5.65
CA THR A 45 -3.84 -0.16 5.41
C THR A 45 -2.47 0.37 5.89
N SER A 46 -1.39 -0.41 5.68
CA SER A 46 0.00 0.04 5.94
C SER A 46 0.41 1.32 5.20
N LEU A 47 -0.44 1.83 4.31
CA LEU A 47 -0.24 3.09 3.60
C LEU A 47 0.09 4.27 4.53
N ILE A 48 -0.51 4.30 5.74
CA ILE A 48 -0.31 5.39 6.70
C ILE A 48 1.03 5.29 7.44
N GLU A 49 1.69 4.14 7.41
CA GLU A 49 2.93 3.88 8.14
C GLU A 49 4.11 4.69 7.58
N ALA A 50 4.13 4.97 6.27
CA ALA A 50 5.19 5.72 5.62
C ALA A 50 4.66 6.87 4.76
N GLY A 51 5.40 8.00 4.71
CA GLY A 51 5.11 9.12 3.81
C GLY A 51 3.89 9.96 4.16
N VAL A 52 3.18 9.67 5.25
CA VAL A 52 1.99 10.42 5.69
C VAL A 52 2.30 11.19 6.96
N ASP A 53 2.03 12.49 6.93
CA ASP A 53 2.23 13.39 8.08
C ASP A 53 0.88 13.64 8.78
N VAL A 54 0.65 12.84 9.83
CA VAL A 54 -0.54 12.88 10.70
C VAL A 54 -0.11 12.61 12.14
N ASP A 55 -0.82 13.18 13.09
CA ASP A 55 -0.54 13.09 14.53
C ASP A 55 -1.79 12.71 15.32
N PHE A 56 -1.88 11.44 15.70
CA PHE A 56 -3.00 10.90 16.47
C PHE A 56 -2.66 10.78 17.96
N PRO A 57 -3.63 10.96 18.87
CA PRO A 57 -3.44 10.66 20.29
C PRO A 57 -3.39 9.15 20.56
N LEU A 58 -4.09 8.37 19.75
CA LEU A 58 -4.21 6.91 19.90
C LEU A 58 -4.00 6.25 18.53
N VAL A 59 -3.18 5.22 18.50
CA VAL A 59 -2.98 4.36 17.32
C VAL A 59 -3.25 2.91 17.69
N MET A 60 -4.03 2.23 16.89
CA MET A 60 -4.29 0.79 17.01
C MET A 60 -3.67 0.07 15.82
N ARG A 61 -2.85 -0.96 16.07
CA ARG A 61 -2.18 -1.74 15.02
C ARG A 61 -2.49 -3.23 15.20
N ALA A 62 -3.01 -3.85 14.16
CA ALA A 62 -3.09 -5.31 14.13
C ALA A 62 -1.68 -5.91 14.20
N GLU A 63 -1.53 -7.06 14.84
CA GLU A 63 -0.24 -7.77 14.93
C GLU A 63 0.47 -7.85 13.58
N ALA A 64 1.74 -7.45 13.58
CA ALA A 64 2.64 -7.47 12.43
C ALA A 64 4.09 -7.61 12.91
N GLY A 65 5.06 -7.33 12.06
CA GLY A 65 6.45 -7.18 12.49
C GLY A 65 6.66 -5.96 13.39
N LEU A 66 7.68 -5.99 14.23
CA LEU A 66 8.02 -4.87 15.12
C LEU A 66 8.36 -3.59 14.34
N ASP A 67 8.90 -3.72 13.14
CA ASP A 67 9.14 -2.63 12.20
C ASP A 67 7.86 -1.89 11.81
N SER A 68 6.80 -2.62 11.46
CA SER A 68 5.48 -2.05 11.18
C SER A 68 4.85 -1.41 12.43
N VAL A 69 5.01 -2.04 13.58
CA VAL A 69 4.55 -1.48 14.86
C VAL A 69 5.25 -0.15 15.17
N ALA A 70 6.57 -0.08 14.97
CA ALA A 70 7.34 1.14 15.17
C ALA A 70 6.91 2.26 14.20
N GLN A 71 6.63 1.93 12.95
CA GLN A 71 6.15 2.89 11.95
C GLN A 71 4.76 3.44 12.30
N ALA A 72 3.85 2.57 12.76
CA ALA A 72 2.53 2.98 13.24
C ALA A 72 2.64 3.83 14.51
N ALA A 73 3.51 3.44 15.46
CA ALA A 73 3.79 4.22 16.67
C ALA A 73 4.31 5.63 16.34
N GLY A 74 5.09 5.79 15.28
CA GLY A 74 5.53 7.08 14.77
C GLY A 74 4.40 8.01 14.27
N ARG A 75 3.13 7.57 14.31
CA ARG A 75 1.92 8.38 14.05
C ARG A 75 1.19 8.76 15.32
N CYS A 76 1.60 8.21 16.47
CA CYS A 76 1.06 8.51 17.78
C CYS A 76 1.89 9.60 18.44
N ASN A 77 1.27 10.72 18.82
CA ASN A 77 1.96 11.87 19.43
C ASN A 77 3.23 12.28 18.67
N ARG A 78 3.14 12.25 17.34
CA ARG A 78 4.26 12.49 16.43
C ARG A 78 4.92 13.84 16.65
N GLU A 79 4.13 14.84 16.99
CA GLU A 79 4.61 16.21 17.21
C GLU A 79 5.05 16.45 18.68
N GLY A 80 4.94 15.43 19.56
CA GLY A 80 5.33 15.53 20.97
C GLY A 80 4.52 16.55 21.76
N LYS A 81 3.30 16.86 21.34
CA LYS A 81 2.43 17.87 21.97
C LYS A 81 1.64 17.35 23.15
N ARG A 82 1.52 16.03 23.28
CA ARG A 82 0.75 15.34 24.34
C ARG A 82 1.70 14.68 25.33
N LEU A 83 1.22 14.51 26.55
CA LEU A 83 1.96 13.72 27.53
C LEU A 83 2.01 12.25 27.10
N PRO A 84 3.08 11.51 27.46
CA PRO A 84 3.17 10.07 27.15
C PRO A 84 1.97 9.28 27.69
N GLU A 85 1.44 9.67 28.85
CA GLU A 85 0.30 9.04 29.51
C GLU A 85 -1.04 9.28 28.80
N GLU A 86 -1.07 10.21 27.84
CA GLU A 86 -2.23 10.54 27.00
C GLU A 86 -2.13 9.98 25.58
N SER A 87 -1.05 9.21 25.30
CA SER A 87 -0.70 8.78 23.94
C SER A 87 -0.41 7.28 23.94
N PHE A 88 -1.30 6.50 23.32
CA PHE A 88 -1.23 5.05 23.38
C PHE A 88 -1.10 4.42 22.00
N VAL A 89 -0.26 3.41 21.92
CA VAL A 89 -0.19 2.50 20.77
C VAL A 89 -0.64 1.12 21.22
N TRP A 90 -1.77 0.68 20.71
CA TRP A 90 -2.34 -0.62 21.05
C TRP A 90 -2.09 -1.61 19.92
N ILE A 91 -1.46 -2.72 20.25
CA ILE A 91 -1.27 -3.85 19.35
C ILE A 91 -2.37 -4.86 19.69
N PHE A 92 -3.15 -5.25 18.70
CA PHE A 92 -4.23 -6.22 18.89
C PHE A 92 -4.09 -7.40 17.93
N GLN A 93 -4.55 -8.56 18.37
CA GLN A 93 -4.64 -9.74 17.53
C GLN A 93 -5.98 -9.73 16.79
N PRO A 94 -5.97 -9.79 15.43
CA PRO A 94 -7.20 -9.94 14.66
C PRO A 94 -7.93 -11.24 14.99
N GLU A 95 -9.24 -11.26 14.80
CA GLU A 95 -10.02 -12.50 14.90
C GLU A 95 -9.51 -13.56 13.93
N ALA A 96 -9.61 -14.84 14.31
CA ALA A 96 -9.02 -15.97 13.57
C ALA A 96 -9.52 -16.12 12.12
N GLN A 97 -10.68 -15.56 11.81
CA GLN A 97 -11.23 -15.52 10.45
C GLN A 97 -10.45 -14.59 9.50
N TRP A 98 -9.76 -13.58 10.03
CA TRP A 98 -8.97 -12.61 9.27
C TRP A 98 -7.51 -13.07 9.22
N LYS A 99 -7.18 -13.84 8.18
CA LYS A 99 -5.82 -14.36 8.00
C LYS A 99 -4.90 -13.25 7.47
N ALA A 100 -3.80 -13.02 8.19
CA ALA A 100 -2.73 -12.20 7.68
C ALA A 100 -2.05 -12.85 6.45
N PRO A 101 -1.50 -12.08 5.51
CA PRO A 101 -0.63 -12.61 4.47
C PRO A 101 0.49 -13.47 5.08
N ALA A 102 0.89 -14.55 4.39
CA ALA A 102 1.86 -15.52 4.91
C ALA A 102 3.20 -14.86 5.34
N GLU A 103 3.63 -13.85 4.60
CA GLU A 103 4.85 -13.07 4.90
C GLU A 103 4.79 -12.38 6.28
N LEU A 104 3.60 -11.89 6.69
CA LEU A 104 3.40 -11.29 7.99
C LEU A 104 3.37 -12.31 9.12
N GLY A 105 3.08 -13.58 8.82
CA GLY A 105 3.02 -14.66 9.82
C GLY A 105 4.35 -14.88 10.54
N LEU A 106 5.46 -14.93 9.81
CA LEU A 106 6.80 -15.05 10.38
C LEU A 106 7.13 -13.83 11.24
N LEU A 107 6.96 -12.62 10.71
CA LEU A 107 7.31 -11.37 11.37
C LEU A 107 6.51 -11.16 12.66
N SER A 108 5.20 -11.47 12.64
CA SER A 108 4.38 -11.40 13.86
C SER A 108 4.73 -12.47 14.89
N SER A 109 5.19 -13.65 14.46
CA SER A 109 5.65 -14.70 15.39
C SER A 109 6.92 -14.28 16.14
N VAL A 110 7.88 -13.68 15.43
CA VAL A 110 9.10 -13.11 16.02
C VAL A 110 8.75 -11.93 16.93
N MET A 111 7.87 -11.04 16.50
CA MET A 111 7.41 -9.94 17.36
C MET A 111 6.83 -10.45 18.67
N ARG A 112 6.00 -11.52 18.66
CA ARG A 112 5.48 -12.14 19.90
C ARG A 112 6.57 -12.74 20.80
N SER A 113 7.67 -13.24 20.21
CA SER A 113 8.84 -13.69 20.98
C SER A 113 9.48 -12.51 21.71
N VAL A 114 9.73 -11.42 21.02
CA VAL A 114 10.34 -10.19 21.57
C VAL A 114 9.43 -9.54 22.62
N VAL A 115 8.11 -9.52 22.43
CA VAL A 115 7.15 -9.02 23.42
C VAL A 115 7.30 -9.73 24.77
N ARG A 116 7.53 -11.05 24.79
CA ARG A 116 7.72 -11.81 26.04
C ARG A 116 9.02 -11.45 26.76
N GLN A 117 10.04 -11.03 26.04
CA GLN A 117 11.36 -10.70 26.59
C GLN A 117 11.45 -9.21 26.99
N HIS A 118 10.78 -8.33 26.24
CA HIS A 118 10.87 -6.88 26.37
C HIS A 118 9.53 -6.20 26.66
N ALA A 119 8.65 -6.85 27.46
CA ALA A 119 7.26 -6.42 27.71
C ALA A 119 7.10 -4.96 28.17
N GLY A 120 8.14 -4.35 28.75
CA GLY A 120 8.09 -2.96 29.23
C GLY A 120 8.57 -1.91 28.22
N ASN A 121 9.30 -2.30 27.17
CA ASN A 121 9.87 -1.34 26.21
C ASN A 121 10.16 -1.99 24.84
N LEU A 122 9.10 -2.25 24.09
CA LEU A 122 9.18 -2.92 22.78
C LEU A 122 9.95 -2.13 21.72
N LEU A 123 10.08 -0.82 21.86
CA LEU A 123 10.77 0.04 20.90
C LEU A 123 12.17 0.44 21.38
N SER A 124 12.71 -0.25 22.41
CA SER A 124 14.11 -0.07 22.81
C SER A 124 15.07 -0.56 21.72
N ALA A 125 16.29 -0.04 21.74
CA ALA A 125 17.33 -0.48 20.80
C ALA A 125 17.63 -1.99 20.94
N GLU A 126 17.57 -2.52 22.16
CA GLU A 126 17.75 -3.93 22.48
C GLU A 126 16.64 -4.78 21.86
N ALA A 127 15.37 -4.41 22.07
CA ALA A 127 14.23 -5.13 21.51
C ALA A 127 14.25 -5.16 19.99
N ILE A 128 14.59 -4.03 19.35
CA ILE A 128 14.72 -3.92 17.89
C ILE A 128 15.88 -4.80 17.38
N THR A 129 17.01 -4.80 18.10
CA THR A 129 18.17 -5.62 17.74
C THR A 129 17.83 -7.11 17.82
N ASP A 130 17.20 -7.55 18.91
CA ASP A 130 16.78 -8.94 19.09
C ASP A 130 15.77 -9.37 18.03
N TYR A 131 14.80 -8.50 17.72
CA TYR A 131 13.83 -8.75 16.65
C TYR A 131 14.50 -8.99 15.30
N PHE A 132 15.36 -8.10 14.85
CA PHE A 132 16.02 -8.27 13.55
C PHE A 132 17.02 -9.43 13.56
N SER A 133 17.69 -9.69 14.67
CA SER A 133 18.58 -10.85 14.80
C SER A 133 17.81 -12.17 14.62
N GLU A 134 16.66 -12.31 15.27
CA GLU A 134 15.81 -13.48 15.13
C GLU A 134 15.21 -13.60 13.72
N VAL A 135 14.73 -12.49 13.11
CA VAL A 135 14.23 -12.47 11.73
C VAL A 135 15.32 -12.90 10.75
N TYR A 136 16.53 -12.37 10.87
CA TYR A 136 17.64 -12.71 9.97
C TYR A 136 18.11 -14.15 10.16
N GLN A 137 18.11 -14.65 11.40
CA GLN A 137 18.43 -16.04 11.67
C GLN A 137 17.41 -17.00 11.04
N LEU A 138 16.12 -16.70 11.16
CA LEU A 138 15.05 -17.52 10.58
C LEU A 138 15.02 -17.46 9.04
N LYS A 139 15.25 -16.29 8.46
CA LYS A 139 15.32 -16.14 7.00
C LYS A 139 16.60 -16.73 6.40
N GLY A 140 17.71 -16.70 7.14
CA GLY A 140 18.97 -17.37 6.77
C GLY A 140 19.34 -17.17 5.30
N VAL A 141 19.43 -18.30 4.56
CA VAL A 141 19.82 -18.33 3.13
C VAL A 141 18.80 -17.65 2.20
N GLU A 142 17.56 -17.44 2.66
CA GLU A 142 16.54 -16.76 1.87
C GLU A 142 16.86 -15.26 1.65
N LEU A 143 17.73 -14.68 2.48
CA LEU A 143 18.17 -13.29 2.33
C LEU A 143 18.95 -13.05 1.03
N ASP A 144 19.59 -14.07 0.47
CA ASP A 144 20.30 -13.99 -0.82
C ASP A 144 19.90 -15.12 -1.78
N GLN A 145 18.58 -15.36 -1.92
CA GLN A 145 18.03 -16.39 -2.83
C GLN A 145 18.58 -16.29 -4.26
N ARG A 146 18.84 -15.07 -4.73
CA ARG A 146 19.36 -14.80 -6.08
C ARG A 146 20.88 -14.87 -6.19
N ARG A 147 21.57 -15.20 -5.07
CA ARG A 147 23.02 -15.32 -4.96
C ARG A 147 23.77 -14.08 -5.45
N ILE A 148 23.24 -12.90 -5.15
CA ILE A 148 23.85 -11.61 -5.52
C ILE A 148 25.15 -11.39 -4.76
N LEU A 149 25.17 -11.68 -3.45
CA LEU A 149 26.36 -11.60 -2.63
C LEU A 149 27.46 -12.54 -3.14
N ALA A 150 27.10 -13.77 -3.54
CA ALA A 150 28.06 -14.72 -4.11
C ALA A 150 28.66 -14.19 -5.43
N MET A 151 27.88 -13.55 -6.29
CA MET A 151 28.40 -12.93 -7.53
C MET A 151 29.36 -11.78 -7.22
N HIS A 152 29.07 -10.98 -6.20
CA HIS A 152 29.95 -9.90 -5.75
C HIS A 152 31.27 -10.46 -5.18
N HIS A 153 31.20 -11.48 -4.32
CA HIS A 153 32.39 -12.11 -3.74
C HIS A 153 33.29 -12.77 -4.79
N ASN A 154 32.70 -13.47 -5.76
CA ASN A 154 33.44 -14.14 -6.82
C ASN A 154 34.17 -13.16 -7.78
N ALA A 155 33.67 -11.91 -7.86
CA ALA A 155 34.28 -10.86 -8.65
C ALA A 155 35.50 -10.17 -7.93
N GLY A 156 35.68 -10.42 -6.63
CA GLY A 156 36.56 -9.64 -5.75
C GLY A 156 38.08 -9.70 -6.08
N SER A 157 38.54 -10.67 -6.89
CA SER A 157 39.91 -10.76 -7.36
C SER A 157 40.14 -10.25 -8.79
N SER A 158 39.08 -10.02 -9.53
CA SER A 158 39.11 -9.44 -10.87
C SER A 158 38.27 -8.17 -10.89
N LEU A 159 38.74 -7.12 -11.53
CA LEU A 159 37.99 -5.87 -11.71
C LEU A 159 36.73 -6.05 -12.60
N ASN A 160 36.36 -7.29 -12.89
CA ASN A 160 35.22 -7.63 -13.76
C ASN A 160 33.97 -7.92 -12.92
N PHE A 161 33.38 -6.88 -12.36
CA PHE A 161 32.12 -6.99 -11.61
C PHE A 161 30.93 -7.20 -12.55
N PRO A 162 30.07 -8.20 -12.33
CA PRO A 162 28.93 -8.50 -13.19
C PRO A 162 27.74 -7.57 -12.92
N PHE A 163 27.92 -6.25 -12.98
CA PHE A 163 26.90 -5.25 -12.64
C PHE A 163 25.61 -5.42 -13.44
N GLN A 164 25.71 -5.73 -14.73
CA GLN A 164 24.53 -5.94 -15.58
C GLN A 164 23.71 -7.16 -15.11
N THR A 165 24.39 -8.26 -14.78
CA THR A 165 23.73 -9.47 -14.26
C THR A 165 23.13 -9.24 -12.89
N ILE A 166 23.84 -8.52 -12.02
CA ILE A 166 23.34 -8.14 -10.68
C ILE A 166 22.10 -7.25 -10.83
N ALA A 167 22.16 -6.20 -11.67
CA ALA A 167 21.02 -5.32 -11.91
C ALA A 167 19.80 -6.06 -12.49
N ALA A 168 20.01 -7.03 -13.37
CA ALA A 168 18.93 -7.86 -13.90
C ALA A 168 18.29 -8.78 -12.85
N LYS A 169 19.10 -9.29 -11.91
CA LYS A 169 18.65 -10.17 -10.84
C LYS A 169 18.11 -9.40 -9.62
N PHE A 170 18.66 -8.23 -9.32
CA PHE A 170 18.23 -7.43 -8.19
C PHE A 170 16.95 -6.68 -8.56
N ARG A 171 15.84 -7.13 -8.01
CA ARG A 171 14.55 -6.43 -8.07
C ARG A 171 14.11 -6.16 -6.65
N MET A 172 14.11 -4.89 -6.25
CA MET A 172 13.66 -4.46 -4.92
C MET A 172 12.17 -4.70 -4.72
N ILE A 173 11.38 -4.52 -5.78
CA ILE A 173 9.94 -4.75 -5.79
C ILE A 173 9.63 -5.67 -6.98
N GLU A 174 9.18 -6.87 -6.69
CA GLU A 174 8.61 -7.78 -7.67
C GLU A 174 7.10 -7.53 -7.72
N THR A 175 6.67 -6.70 -8.63
CA THR A 175 5.25 -6.45 -8.81
C THR A 175 4.82 -6.85 -10.21
N HIS A 176 3.74 -7.65 -10.26
CA HIS A 176 2.95 -7.92 -11.48
C HIS A 176 1.74 -6.98 -11.53
N MET A 177 1.87 -5.81 -10.89
CA MET A 177 0.82 -4.81 -10.85
C MET A 177 0.88 -3.93 -12.09
N GLN A 178 -0.29 -3.61 -12.61
CA GLN A 178 -0.48 -2.73 -13.78
C GLN A 178 -1.16 -1.43 -13.37
N PRO A 179 -0.72 -0.29 -13.89
CA PRO A 179 -1.36 0.99 -13.60
C PRO A 179 -2.70 1.10 -14.36
N LEU A 180 -3.77 1.34 -13.62
CA LEU A 180 -5.08 1.69 -14.14
C LEU A 180 -5.36 3.16 -13.87
N ILE A 181 -5.69 3.92 -14.89
CA ILE A 181 -6.04 5.34 -14.78
C ILE A 181 -7.51 5.44 -14.37
N ILE A 182 -7.77 6.24 -13.35
CA ILE A 182 -9.11 6.50 -12.81
C ILE A 182 -9.56 7.88 -13.27
N PRO A 183 -10.70 8.01 -13.95
CA PRO A 183 -11.30 9.30 -14.32
C PRO A 183 -11.97 9.94 -13.08
N PHE A 184 -11.15 10.30 -12.08
CA PHE A 184 -11.57 10.68 -10.74
C PHE A 184 -12.24 12.06 -10.67
N ASP A 185 -11.77 12.98 -11.50
CA ASP A 185 -12.26 14.36 -11.59
C ASP A 185 -12.13 14.88 -13.02
N ASP A 186 -12.67 16.08 -13.29
CA ASP A 186 -12.61 16.73 -14.61
C ASP A 186 -11.18 16.91 -15.12
N ASP A 187 -10.20 17.05 -14.23
CA ASP A 187 -8.79 17.14 -14.63
C ASP A 187 -8.29 15.80 -15.15
N ALA A 188 -8.64 14.70 -14.48
CA ALA A 188 -8.32 13.36 -14.95
C ALA A 188 -8.94 13.07 -16.31
N GLU A 189 -10.23 13.40 -16.50
CA GLU A 189 -10.93 13.18 -17.77
C GLU A 189 -10.26 13.96 -18.91
N ARG A 190 -9.92 15.24 -18.70
CA ARG A 190 -9.20 16.05 -19.70
C ARG A 190 -7.82 15.50 -20.04
N LEU A 191 -7.11 14.95 -19.05
CA LEU A 191 -5.81 14.32 -19.28
C LEU A 191 -5.93 12.98 -20.02
N ILE A 192 -6.95 12.19 -19.72
CA ILE A 192 -7.27 10.95 -20.45
C ILE A 192 -7.58 11.28 -21.91
N GLU A 193 -8.43 12.29 -22.15
CA GLU A 193 -8.76 12.71 -23.52
C GLU A 193 -7.52 13.23 -24.25
N SER A 194 -6.65 13.98 -23.57
CA SER A 194 -5.37 14.41 -24.15
C SER A 194 -4.48 13.22 -24.51
N LEU A 195 -4.49 12.14 -23.71
CA LEU A 195 -3.71 10.93 -23.99
C LEU A 195 -4.24 10.16 -25.22
N ARG A 196 -5.56 10.20 -25.48
CA ARG A 196 -6.18 9.56 -26.64
C ARG A 196 -5.62 10.09 -27.97
N HIS A 197 -5.25 11.37 -27.99
CA HIS A 197 -4.80 12.08 -29.19
C HIS A 197 -3.32 12.45 -29.16
N ALA A 198 -2.57 12.01 -28.16
CA ALA A 198 -1.16 12.35 -28.03
C ALA A 198 -0.28 11.53 -28.96
N ASP A 199 0.63 12.19 -29.66
CA ASP A 199 1.74 11.54 -30.38
C ASP A 199 2.96 11.34 -29.47
N GLN A 200 3.08 12.14 -28.40
CA GLN A 200 4.16 12.08 -27.40
C GLN A 200 3.60 12.20 -25.99
N ILE A 201 4.15 11.41 -25.08
CA ILE A 201 3.61 11.28 -23.72
C ILE A 201 4.30 12.16 -22.66
N GLY A 202 5.52 12.60 -22.88
CA GLY A 202 6.30 13.56 -22.09
C GLY A 202 5.75 13.91 -20.69
N GLY A 203 5.35 15.17 -20.50
CA GLY A 203 4.80 15.67 -19.25
C GLY A 203 3.41 15.16 -18.88
N LEU A 204 2.67 14.52 -19.82
CA LEU A 204 1.30 14.06 -19.61
C LEU A 204 1.25 12.89 -18.60
N LEU A 205 2.19 11.94 -18.69
CA LEU A 205 2.27 10.83 -17.75
C LEU A 205 2.49 11.30 -16.32
N ARG A 206 3.33 12.30 -16.12
CA ARG A 206 3.55 12.87 -14.77
C ARG A 206 2.27 13.46 -14.20
N LYS A 207 1.43 14.07 -15.04
CA LYS A 207 0.13 14.63 -14.63
C LYS A 207 -0.91 13.55 -14.36
N LEU A 208 -0.86 12.42 -15.09
CA LEU A 208 -1.76 11.28 -14.91
C LEU A 208 -1.37 10.39 -13.74
N GLN A 209 -0.10 10.39 -13.32
CA GLN A 209 0.37 9.56 -12.22
C GLN A 209 -0.46 9.68 -10.92
N PRO A 210 -0.94 10.87 -10.48
CA PRO A 210 -1.79 10.98 -9.30
C PRO A 210 -3.16 10.31 -9.43
N TYR A 211 -3.58 9.99 -10.63
CA TYR A 211 -4.87 9.38 -10.95
C TYR A 211 -4.78 7.87 -11.21
N THR A 212 -3.64 7.24 -10.93
CA THR A 212 -3.46 5.81 -11.16
C THR A 212 -3.64 4.99 -9.87
N VAL A 213 -4.21 3.80 -10.05
CA VAL A 213 -4.25 2.73 -9.06
C VAL A 213 -3.48 1.54 -9.60
N GLN A 214 -2.74 0.83 -8.74
CA GLN A 214 -2.03 -0.38 -9.12
C GLN A 214 -2.93 -1.60 -8.91
N ILE A 215 -3.16 -2.38 -9.95
CA ILE A 215 -3.99 -3.58 -9.92
C ILE A 215 -3.21 -4.81 -10.40
N PRO A 216 -3.53 -6.02 -9.91
CA PRO A 216 -2.92 -7.25 -10.42
C PRO A 216 -3.20 -7.44 -11.93
N GLU A 217 -2.26 -8.04 -12.65
CA GLU A 217 -2.43 -8.34 -14.08
C GLU A 217 -3.66 -9.23 -14.33
N SER A 218 -3.94 -10.17 -13.44
CA SER A 218 -5.15 -11.01 -13.51
C SER A 218 -6.45 -10.21 -13.40
N ALA A 219 -6.45 -9.13 -12.57
CA ALA A 219 -7.60 -8.23 -12.48
C ALA A 219 -7.73 -7.38 -13.74
N LEU A 220 -6.62 -6.89 -14.32
CA LEU A 220 -6.60 -6.17 -15.58
C LEU A 220 -7.25 -6.99 -16.70
N ASP A 221 -6.83 -8.26 -16.86
CA ASP A 221 -7.37 -9.17 -17.86
C ASP A 221 -8.88 -9.42 -17.67
N ALA A 222 -9.32 -9.58 -16.45
CA ALA A 222 -10.73 -9.77 -16.14
C ALA A 222 -11.57 -8.52 -16.48
N LEU A 223 -11.06 -7.33 -16.13
CA LEU A 223 -11.70 -6.04 -16.44
C LEU A 223 -11.78 -5.76 -17.93
N LEU A 224 -10.72 -6.08 -18.70
CA LEU A 224 -10.73 -5.98 -20.15
C LEU A 224 -11.79 -6.87 -20.78
N LYS A 225 -11.88 -8.13 -20.36
CA LYS A 225 -12.89 -9.10 -20.83
C LYS A 225 -14.32 -8.67 -20.49
N ALA A 226 -14.48 -8.00 -19.36
CA ALA A 226 -15.77 -7.47 -18.91
C ALA A 226 -16.13 -6.12 -19.55
N GLY A 227 -15.23 -5.52 -20.35
CA GLY A 227 -15.44 -4.20 -20.96
C GLY A 227 -15.51 -3.06 -19.94
N ARG A 228 -14.85 -3.22 -18.79
CA ARG A 228 -14.85 -2.23 -17.70
C ARG A 228 -13.68 -1.26 -17.76
N ILE A 229 -12.68 -1.59 -18.56
CA ILE A 229 -11.52 -0.74 -18.85
C ILE A 229 -11.26 -0.75 -20.35
N GLU A 230 -10.61 0.28 -20.83
CA GLU A 230 -10.18 0.41 -22.22
C GLU A 230 -8.69 0.71 -22.32
N ALA A 231 -8.06 0.24 -23.40
CA ALA A 231 -6.72 0.67 -23.77
C ALA A 231 -6.81 2.05 -24.45
N ILE A 232 -5.96 2.99 -23.99
CA ILE A 232 -5.93 4.34 -24.52
C ILE A 232 -4.82 4.46 -25.55
N ASN A 233 -5.15 4.94 -26.75
CA ASN A 233 -4.21 5.21 -27.84
C ASN A 233 -3.31 4.00 -28.15
N GLU A 234 -3.94 2.81 -28.24
CA GLU A 234 -3.25 1.53 -28.45
C GLU A 234 -2.43 1.53 -29.75
N HIS A 235 -2.89 2.24 -30.77
CA HIS A 235 -2.21 2.29 -32.07
C HIS A 235 -0.85 3.00 -31.98
N THR A 236 -0.68 3.99 -31.10
CA THR A 236 0.56 4.76 -30.91
C THR A 236 1.45 4.16 -29.83
N PHE A 237 0.87 3.75 -28.72
CA PHE A 237 1.61 3.33 -27.51
C PHE A 237 1.44 1.84 -27.17
N GLY A 238 0.74 1.07 -28.01
CA GLY A 238 0.41 -0.31 -27.67
C GLY A 238 -0.45 -0.41 -26.41
N LYS A 239 -0.41 -1.57 -25.75
CA LYS A 239 -1.20 -1.85 -24.55
C LYS A 239 -0.47 -1.38 -23.27
N GLN A 240 -0.10 -0.10 -23.22
CA GLN A 240 0.62 0.47 -22.07
C GLN A 240 -0.28 1.25 -21.12
N PHE A 241 -1.39 1.81 -21.61
CA PHE A 241 -2.25 2.68 -20.83
C PHE A 241 -3.69 2.17 -20.85
N TYR A 242 -4.24 2.03 -19.64
CA TYR A 242 -5.61 1.60 -19.45
C TYR A 242 -6.35 2.60 -18.59
N SER A 243 -7.61 2.88 -18.94
CA SER A 243 -8.51 3.71 -18.16
C SER A 243 -9.75 2.95 -17.74
N LEU A 244 -10.26 3.22 -16.57
CA LEU A 244 -11.54 2.75 -16.10
C LEU A 244 -12.66 3.38 -16.95
N ILE A 245 -13.62 2.54 -17.37
CA ILE A 245 -14.85 2.99 -18.06
C ILE A 245 -15.96 3.09 -17.02
N GLY A 246 -16.33 4.31 -16.67
CA GLY A 246 -17.34 4.55 -15.64
C GLY A 246 -16.81 4.38 -14.22
N LEU A 247 -17.47 5.04 -13.28
CA LEU A 247 -17.02 5.16 -11.89
C LEU A 247 -17.76 4.22 -10.93
N ASP A 248 -18.60 3.32 -11.41
CA ASP A 248 -19.33 2.37 -10.56
C ASP A 248 -18.43 1.34 -9.86
N LEU A 249 -17.19 1.14 -10.36
CA LEU A 249 -16.15 0.35 -9.68
C LEU A 249 -15.21 1.20 -8.81
N TYR A 250 -15.45 2.49 -8.70
CA TYR A 250 -14.64 3.41 -7.90
C TYR A 250 -15.52 4.16 -6.90
N ASP A 251 -15.37 3.84 -5.65
CA ASP A 251 -16.14 4.41 -4.54
C ASP A 251 -15.38 5.58 -3.90
N GLU A 252 -16.10 6.63 -3.49
CA GLU A 252 -15.52 7.82 -2.84
C GLU A 252 -14.91 7.52 -1.46
N VAL A 253 -15.22 6.38 -0.89
CA VAL A 253 -14.78 5.99 0.45
C VAL A 253 -13.76 4.88 0.42
N ALA A 254 -13.96 3.88 -0.46
CA ALA A 254 -13.13 2.68 -0.51
C ALA A 254 -12.10 2.71 -1.66
N GLY A 255 -12.29 3.58 -2.66
CA GLY A 255 -11.49 3.60 -3.86
C GLY A 255 -11.92 2.51 -4.86
N PHE A 256 -10.99 1.98 -5.61
CA PHE A 256 -11.25 1.00 -6.66
C PHE A 256 -11.53 -0.41 -6.09
N SER A 257 -12.58 -1.07 -6.57
CA SER A 257 -12.92 -2.45 -6.23
C SER A 257 -13.13 -3.27 -7.50
N TRP A 258 -12.54 -4.46 -7.55
CA TRP A 258 -12.74 -5.43 -8.64
C TRP A 258 -13.32 -6.76 -8.15
N GLU A 259 -13.51 -6.94 -6.83
CA GLU A 259 -13.98 -8.20 -6.23
C GLU A 259 -15.45 -8.46 -6.55
N ASP A 260 -16.25 -7.41 -6.70
CA ASP A 260 -17.68 -7.51 -7.06
C ASP A 260 -17.91 -8.02 -8.49
N MET A 261 -16.89 -8.09 -9.33
CA MET A 261 -17.02 -8.65 -10.68
C MET A 261 -17.33 -10.15 -10.69
N ALA A 262 -17.12 -10.87 -9.60
CA ALA A 262 -17.55 -12.27 -9.48
C ALA A 262 -19.09 -12.38 -9.43
N PHE A 263 -19.78 -11.36 -8.94
CA PHE A 263 -21.25 -11.28 -8.92
C PHE A 263 -21.86 -10.90 -10.27
N LEU A 264 -21.18 -10.06 -11.07
CA LEU A 264 -21.65 -9.65 -12.40
C LEU A 264 -21.64 -10.79 -13.43
N LYS A 265 -20.91 -11.88 -13.19
CA LYS A 265 -20.92 -13.08 -14.05
C LYS A 265 -22.19 -13.91 -13.92
N GLY A 266 -22.96 -13.73 -12.85
CA GLY A 266 -24.21 -14.48 -12.60
C GLY A 266 -25.46 -13.86 -13.22
N GLU A 267 -25.53 -12.55 -13.32
CA GLU A 267 -26.75 -11.85 -13.78
C GLU A 267 -26.73 -11.50 -15.28
N SER A 268 -25.56 -11.48 -15.93
CA SER A 268 -25.47 -11.20 -17.38
C SER A 268 -25.66 -12.43 -18.29
N LEU A 269 -26.01 -13.58 -17.75
CA LEU A 269 -26.22 -14.82 -18.50
C LEU A 269 -27.69 -15.25 -18.56
N VAL A 270 -28.62 -14.34 -18.29
CA VAL A 270 -30.05 -14.56 -18.55
C VAL A 270 -30.50 -13.61 -19.66
N LEU A 271 -30.32 -14.05 -20.88
CA LEU A 271 -31.08 -13.68 -22.09
C LEU A 271 -31.48 -14.94 -22.79
#